data_7b456298cf8962b8dc6ba9aa4947ca72
#
_entry.id   7b456298cf8962b8dc6ba9aa4947ca72
#
_cell.length_a   1.000
_cell.length_b   1.000
_cell.length_c   1.000
_cell.angle_alpha   90.00
_cell.angle_beta   90.00
_cell.angle_gamma   90.00
#
_symmetry.space_group_name_H-M   'P 1'
#
loop_
_entity.id
_entity.type
_entity.pdbx_description
1 polymer ?
#
loop_
_entity_poly.entity_id
_entity_poly.type
_entity_poly.pdbx_seq_one_letter_code
_entity_poly.pdbx_strand_id
1 'polypeptide(L)'
;RADVVDRRGRLILPGLVDCHQHLCHYEWVRLVPDLLKWLEAIYEVEAKFADLNHARKVSRLFFHELARNGTTACCVHGPYFPEATDVAFAIAKESGLRILMGMTAGDTGLPDSLLRDPTTLIEDATALCRKWDGKNRGLLSWCFTVRPAYCASESLLRQVAAAAMEQGARIQSHLGENLAGQRQILERFPGCGSEVNLYDETGILTPRTIMAHAIHLSEN
;
A
#
# COMPACT_ATOMS: atom_id res chain seq x y z
N ARG A 1 -34.81 21.55 15.02
CA ARG A 1 -35.33 20.26 15.54
C ARG A 1 -34.25 19.24 15.33
N ALA A 2 -33.91 18.46 16.36
CA ALA A 2 -32.97 17.33 16.25
C ALA A 2 -33.79 16.06 15.96
N ASP A 3 -33.35 15.27 14.99
CA ASP A 3 -33.91 13.94 14.77
C ASP A 3 -33.35 12.99 15.83
N VAL A 4 -34.23 12.36 16.58
CA VAL A 4 -33.88 11.40 17.62
C VAL A 4 -33.99 9.98 17.06
N VAL A 5 -32.86 9.26 17.04
CA VAL A 5 -32.84 7.86 16.63
C VAL A 5 -32.65 6.98 17.88
N ASP A 6 -33.64 6.16 18.18
CA ASP A 6 -33.58 5.20 19.29
C ASP A 6 -32.66 4.01 18.94
N ARG A 7 -31.60 3.85 19.69
CA ARG A 7 -30.60 2.75 19.58
C ARG A 7 -30.48 1.94 20.89
N ARG A 8 -31.48 1.99 21.78
CA ARG A 8 -31.46 1.20 23.03
C ARG A 8 -31.25 -0.29 22.73
N GLY A 9 -30.40 -0.95 23.52
CA GLY A 9 -30.03 -2.36 23.36
C GLY A 9 -28.99 -2.63 22.27
N ARG A 10 -28.37 -1.58 21.67
CA ARG A 10 -27.28 -1.69 20.71
C ARG A 10 -26.00 -1.06 21.26
N LEU A 11 -24.84 -1.59 20.86
CA LEU A 11 -23.56 -0.94 21.11
C LEU A 11 -23.31 0.09 20.01
N ILE A 12 -22.79 1.25 20.40
CA ILE A 12 -22.29 2.28 19.50
C ILE A 12 -20.78 2.33 19.67
N LEU A 13 -20.05 2.05 18.60
CA LEU A 13 -18.59 2.02 18.56
C LEU A 13 -18.08 3.01 17.50
N PRO A 14 -16.87 3.56 17.65
CA PRO A 14 -16.18 4.21 16.54
C PRO A 14 -16.03 3.24 15.38
N GLY A 15 -15.97 3.77 14.15
CA GLY A 15 -15.64 2.96 12.99
C GLY A 15 -14.24 2.33 13.13
N LEU A 16 -14.09 1.13 12.62
CA LEU A 16 -12.80 0.42 12.64
C LEU A 16 -11.79 1.14 11.74
N VAL A 17 -10.53 1.08 12.15
CA VAL A 17 -9.38 1.59 11.39
C VAL A 17 -8.49 0.40 11.02
N ASP A 18 -8.29 0.18 9.73
CA ASP A 18 -7.40 -0.85 9.21
C ASP A 18 -6.12 -0.17 8.68
N CYS A 19 -4.99 -0.46 9.31
CA CYS A 19 -3.73 0.21 9.00
C CYS A 19 -2.93 -0.47 7.88
N HIS A 20 -3.38 -1.62 7.36
CA HIS A 20 -2.67 -2.33 6.30
C HIS A 20 -3.58 -3.27 5.52
N GLN A 21 -3.81 -2.94 4.26
CA GLN A 21 -4.57 -3.74 3.31
C GLN A 21 -3.98 -3.69 1.91
N HIS A 22 -4.18 -4.76 1.15
CA HIS A 22 -3.84 -4.83 -0.27
C HIS A 22 -5.11 -4.94 -1.11
N LEU A 23 -5.45 -3.90 -1.87
CA LEU A 23 -6.65 -3.88 -2.70
C LEU A 23 -6.66 -5.02 -3.72
N CYS A 24 -5.51 -5.26 -4.35
CA CYS A 24 -5.40 -6.27 -5.41
C CYS A 24 -5.60 -7.70 -4.91
N HIS A 25 -5.41 -7.96 -3.62
CA HIS A 25 -5.52 -9.30 -3.05
C HIS A 25 -6.95 -9.68 -2.64
N TYR A 26 -7.92 -8.77 -2.78
CA TYR A 26 -9.27 -8.95 -2.27
C TYR A 26 -9.98 -10.21 -2.79
N GLU A 27 -9.85 -10.54 -4.07
CA GLU A 27 -10.46 -11.75 -4.65
C GLU A 27 -9.61 -13.03 -4.42
N TRP A 28 -8.43 -12.89 -3.78
CA TRP A 28 -7.49 -14.00 -3.64
C TRP A 28 -7.11 -14.23 -2.17
N VAL A 29 -7.94 -14.99 -1.48
CA VAL A 29 -7.67 -15.39 -0.10
C VAL A 29 -7.33 -16.87 -0.09
N ARG A 30 -6.03 -17.20 -0.08
CA ARG A 30 -5.54 -18.57 0.08
C ARG A 30 -4.47 -18.62 1.16
N LEU A 31 -4.58 -19.61 2.04
CA LEU A 31 -3.53 -19.93 2.98
C LEU A 31 -2.41 -20.68 2.25
N VAL A 32 -1.31 -20.01 1.99
CA VAL A 32 -0.07 -20.61 1.51
C VAL A 32 0.96 -20.42 2.63
N PRO A 33 1.48 -21.50 3.21
CA PRO A 33 2.38 -21.42 4.36
C PRO A 33 3.73 -20.75 4.08
N ASP A 34 4.13 -20.71 2.80
CA ASP A 34 5.40 -20.15 2.35
C ASP A 34 5.14 -18.81 1.65
N LEU A 35 5.63 -17.72 2.25
CA LEU A 35 5.44 -16.36 1.73
C LEU A 35 5.98 -16.19 0.31
N LEU A 36 7.13 -16.79 -0.02
CA LEU A 36 7.74 -16.58 -1.33
C LEU A 36 6.89 -17.24 -2.43
N LYS A 37 6.37 -18.45 -2.17
CA LYS A 37 5.41 -19.11 -3.08
C LYS A 37 4.09 -18.38 -3.15
N TRP A 38 3.67 -17.76 -2.04
CA TRP A 38 2.48 -16.92 -2.02
C TRP A 38 2.66 -15.69 -2.91
N LEU A 39 3.84 -15.04 -2.84
CA LEU A 39 4.16 -13.88 -3.66
C LEU A 39 4.13 -14.21 -5.16
N GLU A 40 4.70 -15.34 -5.58
CA GLU A 40 4.63 -15.77 -6.99
C GLU A 40 3.19 -15.84 -7.51
N ALA A 41 2.30 -16.46 -6.73
CA ALA A 41 0.90 -16.58 -7.10
C ALA A 41 0.16 -15.23 -7.06
N ILE A 42 0.52 -14.33 -6.13
CA ILE A 42 -0.15 -13.05 -5.99
C ILE A 42 0.22 -12.07 -7.11
N TYR A 43 1.42 -12.17 -7.68
CA TYR A 43 1.83 -11.33 -8.80
C TYR A 43 0.94 -11.51 -10.04
N GLU A 44 0.48 -12.74 -10.29
CA GLU A 44 -0.48 -13.01 -11.38
C GLU A 44 -1.82 -12.30 -11.13
N VAL A 45 -2.24 -12.23 -9.86
CA VAL A 45 -3.49 -11.54 -9.47
C VAL A 45 -3.32 -10.02 -9.62
N GLU A 46 -2.19 -9.49 -9.19
CA GLU A 46 -1.87 -8.07 -9.31
C GLU A 46 -1.77 -7.62 -10.77
N ALA A 47 -1.20 -8.45 -11.65
CA ALA A 47 -1.08 -8.16 -13.07
C ALA A 47 -2.46 -8.01 -13.77
N LYS A 48 -3.53 -8.64 -13.26
CA LYS A 48 -4.89 -8.49 -13.80
C LYS A 48 -5.42 -7.06 -13.72
N PHE A 49 -4.84 -6.23 -12.85
CA PHE A 49 -5.22 -4.83 -12.71
C PHE A 49 -4.78 -3.95 -13.90
N ALA A 50 -4.01 -4.48 -14.85
CA ALA A 50 -3.83 -3.85 -16.15
C ALA A 50 -5.18 -3.73 -16.92
N ASP A 51 -6.15 -4.60 -16.67
CA ASP A 51 -7.53 -4.45 -17.15
C ASP A 51 -8.31 -3.51 -16.22
N LEU A 52 -8.67 -2.34 -16.73
CA LEU A 52 -9.41 -1.33 -15.97
C LEU A 52 -10.84 -1.75 -15.59
N ASN A 53 -11.44 -2.69 -16.32
CA ASN A 53 -12.75 -3.23 -15.93
C ASN A 53 -12.60 -4.13 -14.70
N HIS A 54 -11.56 -4.96 -14.67
CA HIS A 54 -11.21 -5.75 -13.50
C HIS A 54 -10.88 -4.84 -12.31
N ALA A 55 -10.00 -3.86 -12.49
CA ALA A 55 -9.64 -2.89 -11.46
C ALA A 55 -10.88 -2.19 -10.87
N ARG A 56 -11.81 -1.75 -11.72
CA ARG A 56 -13.07 -1.11 -11.32
C ARG A 56 -13.96 -2.05 -10.51
N LYS A 57 -14.13 -3.28 -10.99
CA LYS A 57 -14.95 -4.30 -10.32
C LYS A 57 -14.41 -4.59 -8.92
N VAL A 58 -13.12 -4.92 -8.82
CA VAL A 58 -12.50 -5.32 -7.55
C VAL A 58 -12.45 -4.15 -6.58
N SER A 59 -12.13 -2.94 -7.02
CA SER A 59 -12.15 -1.76 -6.16
C SER A 59 -13.52 -1.49 -5.56
N ARG A 60 -14.61 -1.63 -6.32
CA ARG A 60 -15.97 -1.49 -5.79
C ARG A 60 -16.29 -2.51 -4.72
N LEU A 61 -15.95 -3.78 -4.96
CA LEU A 61 -16.17 -4.85 -3.99
C LEU A 61 -15.35 -4.58 -2.71
N PHE A 62 -14.08 -4.23 -2.85
CA PHE A 62 -13.18 -3.97 -1.74
C PHE A 62 -13.69 -2.86 -0.82
N PHE A 63 -13.99 -1.67 -1.35
CA PHE A 63 -14.46 -0.55 -0.53
C PHE A 63 -15.87 -0.79 0.03
N HIS A 64 -16.73 -1.52 -0.70
CA HIS A 64 -18.03 -1.93 -0.18
C HIS A 64 -17.88 -2.87 1.02
N GLU A 65 -16.98 -3.87 0.95
CA GLU A 65 -16.77 -4.79 2.07
C GLU A 65 -16.12 -4.11 3.28
N LEU A 66 -15.21 -3.17 3.09
CA LEU A 66 -14.70 -2.35 4.20
C LEU A 66 -15.86 -1.66 4.94
N ALA A 67 -16.71 -0.95 4.20
CA ALA A 67 -17.86 -0.24 4.77
C ALA A 67 -18.85 -1.19 5.44
N ARG A 68 -19.17 -2.32 4.80
CA ARG A 68 -20.10 -3.33 5.30
C ARG A 68 -19.64 -3.95 6.62
N ASN A 69 -18.33 -4.10 6.81
CA ASN A 69 -17.73 -4.66 8.03
C ASN A 69 -17.37 -3.59 9.07
N GLY A 70 -17.79 -2.33 8.87
CA GLY A 70 -17.61 -1.26 9.84
C GLY A 70 -16.24 -0.57 9.81
N THR A 71 -15.40 -0.87 8.82
CA THR A 71 -14.14 -0.14 8.59
C THR A 71 -14.45 1.21 7.96
N THR A 72 -14.04 2.28 8.63
CA THR A 72 -14.30 3.66 8.19
C THR A 72 -13.03 4.39 7.75
N ALA A 73 -11.86 3.86 8.10
CA ALA A 73 -10.57 4.35 7.66
C ALA A 73 -9.65 3.18 7.32
N CYS A 74 -8.90 3.28 6.21
CA CYS A 74 -8.01 2.22 5.77
C CYS A 74 -6.76 2.77 5.10
N CYS A 75 -5.60 2.13 5.41
CA CYS A 75 -4.35 2.31 4.70
C CYS A 75 -4.19 1.17 3.68
N VAL A 76 -4.04 1.52 2.40
CA VAL A 76 -4.19 0.57 1.29
C VAL A 76 -2.98 0.59 0.37
N HIS A 77 -2.38 -0.57 0.11
CA HIS A 77 -1.52 -0.80 -1.03
C HIS A 77 -2.40 -0.93 -2.28
N GLY A 78 -2.32 0.06 -3.17
CA GLY A 78 -3.09 0.09 -4.42
C GLY A 78 -2.45 -0.72 -5.54
N PRO A 79 -3.04 -0.69 -6.75
CA PRO A 79 -2.48 -1.38 -7.91
C PRO A 79 -1.09 -0.86 -8.33
N TYR A 80 -0.37 -1.66 -9.15
CA TYR A 80 0.90 -1.26 -9.77
C TYR A 80 0.73 -0.30 -10.95
N PHE A 81 -0.45 -0.26 -11.55
CA PHE A 81 -0.74 0.50 -12.77
C PHE A 81 -1.35 1.85 -12.40
N PRO A 82 -0.84 2.98 -12.96
CA PRO A 82 -1.32 4.31 -12.61
C PRO A 82 -2.80 4.51 -12.96
N GLU A 83 -3.26 3.99 -14.11
CA GLU A 83 -4.65 4.10 -14.51
C GLU A 83 -5.57 3.28 -13.60
N ALA A 84 -5.14 2.10 -13.16
CA ALA A 84 -5.90 1.29 -12.20
C ALA A 84 -5.94 1.94 -10.82
N THR A 85 -4.85 2.55 -10.39
CA THR A 85 -4.79 3.32 -9.14
C THR A 85 -5.70 4.54 -9.20
N ASP A 86 -5.73 5.23 -10.34
CA ASP A 86 -6.65 6.35 -10.57
C ASP A 86 -8.12 5.91 -10.48
N VAL A 87 -8.46 4.79 -11.10
CA VAL A 87 -9.79 4.15 -10.99
C VAL A 87 -10.12 3.79 -9.54
N ALA A 88 -9.17 3.22 -8.79
CA ALA A 88 -9.36 2.86 -7.39
C ALA A 88 -9.64 4.08 -6.51
N PHE A 89 -8.92 5.19 -6.70
CA PHE A 89 -9.18 6.46 -6.01
C PHE A 89 -10.55 7.05 -6.36
N ALA A 90 -10.97 6.99 -7.63
CA ALA A 90 -12.28 7.46 -8.02
C ALA A 90 -13.41 6.70 -7.29
N ILE A 91 -13.28 5.39 -7.14
CA ILE A 91 -14.24 4.55 -6.41
C ILE A 91 -14.13 4.78 -4.88
N ALA A 92 -12.92 4.93 -4.35
CA ALA A 92 -12.72 5.32 -2.95
C ALA A 92 -13.43 6.64 -2.61
N LYS A 93 -13.41 7.61 -3.53
CA LYS A 93 -14.16 8.87 -3.40
C LYS A 93 -15.67 8.65 -3.27
N GLU A 94 -16.21 7.73 -4.07
CA GLU A 94 -17.66 7.39 -4.04
C GLU A 94 -18.04 6.67 -2.74
N SER A 95 -17.13 5.89 -2.14
CA SER A 95 -17.40 5.12 -0.92
C SER A 95 -17.62 5.99 0.33
N GLY A 96 -17.10 7.21 0.34
CA GLY A 96 -17.13 8.09 1.50
C GLY A 96 -16.22 7.66 2.67
N LEU A 97 -15.43 6.62 2.51
CA LEU A 97 -14.46 6.16 3.51
C LEU A 97 -13.24 7.08 3.56
N ARG A 98 -12.55 7.08 4.69
CA ARG A 98 -11.23 7.72 4.81
C ARG A 98 -10.17 6.75 4.31
N ILE A 99 -9.56 7.07 3.19
CA ILE A 99 -8.59 6.19 2.53
C ILE A 99 -7.24 6.90 2.38
N LEU A 100 -6.21 6.26 2.92
CA LEU A 100 -4.80 6.54 2.63
C LEU A 100 -4.34 5.45 1.67
N MET A 101 -4.02 5.79 0.42
CA MET A 101 -3.65 4.81 -0.60
C MET A 101 -2.56 5.37 -1.50
N GLY A 102 -1.79 4.48 -2.13
CA GLY A 102 -0.83 4.84 -3.17
C GLY A 102 -0.69 3.73 -4.20
N MET A 103 -0.11 4.08 -5.34
CA MET A 103 0.33 3.13 -6.35
C MET A 103 1.49 2.30 -5.80
N THR A 104 1.38 0.98 -5.87
CA THR A 104 2.46 0.08 -5.43
C THR A 104 3.64 0.18 -6.41
N ALA A 105 4.83 0.41 -5.87
CA ALA A 105 6.07 0.54 -6.62
C ALA A 105 7.05 -0.60 -6.28
N GLY A 106 7.64 -1.17 -7.31
CA GLY A 106 8.72 -2.15 -7.25
C GLY A 106 9.39 -2.22 -8.62
N ASP A 107 10.70 -2.41 -8.66
CA ASP A 107 11.50 -2.36 -9.89
C ASP A 107 12.44 -3.57 -10.05
N THR A 108 12.31 -4.55 -9.17
CA THR A 108 13.18 -5.73 -9.16
C THR A 108 12.51 -6.89 -8.44
N GLY A 109 12.92 -8.13 -8.74
CA GLY A 109 12.34 -9.31 -8.11
C GLY A 109 10.86 -9.54 -8.42
N LEU A 110 10.35 -8.93 -9.48
CA LEU A 110 8.98 -8.99 -9.95
C LEU A 110 8.95 -9.64 -11.35
N PRO A 111 7.83 -10.24 -11.74
CA PRO A 111 7.63 -10.66 -13.13
C PRO A 111 7.61 -9.46 -14.08
N ASP A 112 7.99 -9.69 -15.35
CA ASP A 112 8.08 -8.65 -16.37
C ASP A 112 6.79 -7.83 -16.54
N SER A 113 5.63 -8.44 -16.30
CA SER A 113 4.33 -7.79 -16.36
C SER A 113 4.14 -6.68 -15.32
N LEU A 114 4.92 -6.67 -14.25
CA LEU A 114 4.87 -5.70 -13.15
C LEU A 114 6.14 -4.85 -13.06
N LEU A 115 7.22 -5.24 -13.77
CA LEU A 115 8.46 -4.48 -13.79
C LEU A 115 8.28 -3.16 -14.56
N ARG A 116 8.75 -2.08 -13.95
CA ARG A 116 8.72 -0.75 -14.56
C ARG A 116 9.97 0.02 -14.17
N ASP A 117 10.34 0.96 -15.02
CA ASP A 117 11.46 1.87 -14.75
C ASP A 117 11.18 2.73 -13.51
N PRO A 118 12.15 2.86 -12.58
CA PRO A 118 11.98 3.61 -11.34
C PRO A 118 11.57 5.07 -11.55
N THR A 119 12.15 5.75 -12.55
CA THR A 119 11.85 7.16 -12.84
C THR A 119 10.39 7.30 -13.26
N THR A 120 9.93 6.45 -14.18
CA THR A 120 8.54 6.42 -14.63
C THR A 120 7.58 6.12 -13.46
N LEU A 121 7.94 5.17 -12.58
CA LEU A 121 7.14 4.87 -11.38
C LEU A 121 6.96 6.11 -10.50
N ILE A 122 8.02 6.88 -10.29
CA ILE A 122 7.98 8.08 -9.43
C ILE A 122 7.24 9.23 -10.11
N GLU A 123 7.38 9.40 -11.41
CA GLU A 123 6.63 10.40 -12.17
C GLU A 123 5.11 10.15 -12.09
N ASP A 124 4.68 8.91 -12.34
CA ASP A 124 3.28 8.48 -12.23
C ASP A 124 2.74 8.64 -10.79
N ALA A 125 3.51 8.17 -9.80
CA ALA A 125 3.14 8.27 -8.39
C ALA A 125 2.99 9.74 -7.96
N THR A 126 3.89 10.62 -8.42
CA THR A 126 3.84 12.06 -8.12
C THR A 126 2.65 12.73 -8.80
N ALA A 127 2.35 12.37 -10.05
CA ALA A 127 1.18 12.89 -10.76
C ALA A 127 -0.12 12.49 -10.05
N LEU A 128 -0.24 11.24 -9.61
CA LEU A 128 -1.39 10.76 -8.85
C LEU A 128 -1.48 11.39 -7.45
N CYS A 129 -0.35 11.61 -6.78
CA CYS A 129 -0.29 12.34 -5.51
C CYS A 129 -0.93 13.73 -5.67
N ARG A 130 -0.48 14.51 -6.64
CA ARG A 130 -1.03 15.85 -6.93
C ARG A 130 -2.51 15.83 -7.28
N LYS A 131 -2.98 14.77 -7.93
CA LYS A 131 -4.38 14.59 -8.30
C LYS A 131 -5.27 14.26 -7.11
N TRP A 132 -4.83 13.39 -6.20
CA TRP A 132 -5.71 12.75 -5.22
C TRP A 132 -5.47 13.16 -3.77
N ASP A 133 -4.28 13.63 -3.39
CA ASP A 133 -4.02 13.99 -2.00
C ASP A 133 -4.92 15.14 -1.53
N GLY A 134 -5.48 15.00 -0.34
CA GLY A 134 -6.40 15.97 0.26
C GLY A 134 -7.78 16.06 -0.38
N LYS A 135 -8.10 15.26 -1.40
CA LYS A 135 -9.41 15.31 -2.07
C LYS A 135 -10.54 14.78 -1.20
N ASN A 136 -11.78 14.98 -1.69
CA ASN A 136 -13.00 14.57 -0.98
C ASN A 136 -13.07 15.11 0.46
N ARG A 137 -12.82 16.42 0.65
CA ARG A 137 -12.80 17.08 1.97
C ARG A 137 -11.79 16.46 2.94
N GLY A 138 -10.64 16.00 2.43
CA GLY A 138 -9.58 15.36 3.21
C GLY A 138 -9.86 13.90 3.58
N LEU A 139 -10.86 13.26 2.98
CA LEU A 139 -11.08 11.82 3.17
C LEU A 139 -10.11 10.97 2.35
N LEU A 140 -9.58 11.48 1.25
CA LEU A 140 -8.57 10.81 0.46
C LEU A 140 -7.19 11.43 0.73
N SER A 141 -6.21 10.59 0.98
CA SER A 141 -4.81 10.98 1.15
C SER A 141 -3.92 10.07 0.33
N TRP A 142 -2.86 10.65 -0.21
CA TRP A 142 -1.84 9.88 -0.92
C TRP A 142 -0.79 9.33 0.05
N CYS A 143 -0.26 8.16 -0.30
CA CYS A 143 0.87 7.54 0.35
C CYS A 143 1.80 6.94 -0.71
N PHE A 144 3.07 7.35 -0.74
CA PHE A 144 4.04 6.64 -1.58
C PHE A 144 4.20 5.22 -1.06
N THR A 145 3.90 4.25 -1.90
CA THR A 145 3.75 2.84 -1.51
C THR A 145 4.83 2.02 -2.19
N VAL A 146 5.79 1.52 -1.43
CA VAL A 146 6.90 0.72 -1.97
C VAL A 146 6.82 -0.71 -1.44
N ARG A 147 7.10 -1.67 -2.33
CA ARG A 147 7.28 -3.07 -1.94
C ARG A 147 8.45 -3.25 -0.97
N PRO A 148 8.51 -4.36 -0.22
CA PRO A 148 9.68 -4.68 0.58
C PRO A 148 10.98 -4.61 -0.24
N ALA A 149 12.10 -4.33 0.40
CA ALA A 149 13.37 -4.07 -0.27
C ALA A 149 13.90 -5.23 -1.14
N TYR A 150 13.38 -6.45 -0.99
CA TYR A 150 13.68 -7.53 -1.95
C TYR A 150 13.00 -7.33 -3.32
N CYS A 151 12.01 -6.43 -3.42
CA CYS A 151 11.36 -6.03 -4.68
C CYS A 151 11.68 -4.58 -5.10
N ALA A 152 12.58 -3.90 -4.40
CA ALA A 152 12.93 -2.51 -4.67
C ALA A 152 14.46 -2.34 -4.72
N SER A 153 14.95 -1.63 -5.72
CA SER A 153 16.34 -1.21 -5.76
C SER A 153 16.61 -0.08 -4.76
N GLU A 154 17.86 0.11 -4.35
CA GLU A 154 18.25 1.25 -3.52
C GLU A 154 17.89 2.58 -4.22
N SER A 155 18.05 2.64 -5.55
CA SER A 155 17.67 3.80 -6.36
C SER A 155 16.18 4.12 -6.22
N LEU A 156 15.30 3.11 -6.32
CA LEU A 156 13.86 3.31 -6.14
C LEU A 156 13.53 3.76 -4.72
N LEU A 157 14.13 3.14 -3.69
CA LEU A 157 13.91 3.54 -2.30
C LEU A 157 14.24 5.01 -2.08
N ARG A 158 15.42 5.46 -2.54
CA ARG A 158 15.83 6.88 -2.43
C ARG A 158 14.93 7.82 -3.21
N GLN A 159 14.48 7.44 -4.39
CA GLN A 159 13.54 8.24 -5.20
C GLN A 159 12.16 8.35 -4.53
N VAL A 160 11.65 7.25 -3.96
CA VAL A 160 10.40 7.27 -3.17
C VAL A 160 10.51 8.23 -1.98
N ALA A 161 11.61 8.16 -1.22
CA ALA A 161 11.86 9.02 -0.07
C ALA A 161 11.91 10.50 -0.49
N ALA A 162 12.65 10.82 -1.55
CA ALA A 162 12.77 12.18 -2.07
C ALA A 162 11.41 12.72 -2.54
N ALA A 163 10.66 11.94 -3.32
CA ALA A 163 9.35 12.36 -3.81
C ALA A 163 8.34 12.57 -2.67
N ALA A 164 8.34 11.68 -1.68
CA ALA A 164 7.47 11.81 -0.51
C ALA A 164 7.79 13.08 0.29
N MET A 165 9.07 13.39 0.47
CA MET A 165 9.52 14.60 1.14
C MET A 165 9.09 15.87 0.36
N GLU A 166 9.33 15.89 -0.96
CA GLU A 166 8.96 17.02 -1.83
C GLU A 166 7.46 17.29 -1.84
N GLN A 167 6.65 16.23 -1.91
CA GLN A 167 5.19 16.36 -1.93
C GLN A 167 4.58 16.50 -0.51
N GLY A 168 5.39 16.40 0.56
CA GLY A 168 4.89 16.40 1.94
C GLY A 168 3.97 15.21 2.24
N ALA A 169 4.09 14.12 1.49
CA ALA A 169 3.25 12.94 1.58
C ALA A 169 3.79 11.91 2.58
N ARG A 170 3.02 10.86 2.85
CA ARG A 170 3.43 9.71 3.65
C ARG A 170 4.10 8.65 2.79
N ILE A 171 4.81 7.75 3.46
CA ILE A 171 5.36 6.52 2.85
C ILE A 171 4.72 5.33 3.56
N GLN A 172 4.46 4.24 2.83
CA GLN A 172 4.15 2.94 3.43
C GLN A 172 4.96 1.83 2.78
N SER A 173 5.33 0.85 3.58
CA SER A 173 6.01 -0.36 3.14
C SER A 173 5.81 -1.49 4.16
N HIS A 174 6.56 -2.56 4.02
CA HIS A 174 6.60 -3.71 4.91
C HIS A 174 7.96 -3.76 5.60
N LEU A 175 8.01 -4.24 6.84
CA LEU A 175 9.23 -4.35 7.63
C LEU A 175 9.16 -5.59 8.50
N GLY A 176 10.20 -6.41 8.48
CA GLY A 176 10.34 -7.55 9.39
C GLY A 176 9.18 -8.53 9.34
N GLU A 177 8.56 -8.73 8.18
CA GLU A 177 7.39 -9.59 7.99
C GLU A 177 7.72 -11.06 8.23
N ASN A 178 8.86 -11.52 7.71
CA ASN A 178 9.33 -12.89 7.89
C ASN A 178 10.86 -12.99 7.70
N LEU A 179 11.43 -14.03 8.31
CA LEU A 179 12.88 -14.24 8.31
C LEU A 179 13.47 -14.58 6.93
N ALA A 180 12.67 -15.18 6.02
CA ALA A 180 13.15 -15.49 4.67
C ALA A 180 13.31 -14.22 3.84
N GLY A 181 12.33 -13.31 3.89
CA GLY A 181 12.41 -12.00 3.24
C GLY A 181 13.56 -11.15 3.78
N GLN A 182 13.74 -11.12 5.11
CA GLN A 182 14.89 -10.42 5.70
C GLN A 182 16.22 -10.96 5.19
N ARG A 183 16.39 -12.29 5.10
CA ARG A 183 17.61 -12.88 4.54
C ARG A 183 17.85 -12.44 3.11
N GLN A 184 16.82 -12.44 2.25
CA GLN A 184 16.94 -11.96 0.88
C GLN A 184 17.36 -10.48 0.82
N ILE A 185 16.85 -9.64 1.71
CA ILE A 185 17.26 -8.23 1.79
C ILE A 185 18.73 -8.11 2.17
N LEU A 186 19.20 -8.84 3.19
CA LEU A 186 20.59 -8.82 3.63
C LEU A 186 21.55 -9.38 2.57
N GLU A 187 21.15 -10.40 1.82
CA GLU A 187 21.92 -10.95 0.71
C GLU A 187 22.04 -9.93 -0.43
N ARG A 188 20.99 -9.19 -0.70
CA ARG A 188 20.94 -8.18 -1.76
C ARG A 188 21.68 -6.88 -1.37
N PHE A 189 21.62 -6.51 -0.09
CA PHE A 189 22.24 -5.31 0.47
C PHE A 189 23.22 -5.66 1.59
N PRO A 190 24.35 -6.33 1.29
CA PRO A 190 25.22 -6.92 2.31
C PRO A 190 25.87 -5.90 3.25
N GLY A 191 25.85 -4.62 2.89
CA GLY A 191 26.43 -3.54 3.72
C GLY A 191 25.46 -2.91 4.71
N CYS A 192 24.14 -3.19 4.62
CA CYS A 192 23.15 -2.47 5.42
C CYS A 192 23.03 -2.92 6.89
N GLY A 193 23.51 -4.12 7.21
CA GLY A 193 23.45 -4.71 8.55
C GLY A 193 22.05 -5.15 9.00
N SER A 194 20.99 -4.40 8.65
CA SER A 194 19.59 -4.75 8.92
C SER A 194 18.65 -4.10 7.92
N GLU A 195 17.42 -4.63 7.81
CA GLU A 195 16.37 -4.03 7.00
C GLU A 195 15.99 -2.63 7.50
N VAL A 196 16.01 -2.43 8.82
CA VAL A 196 15.76 -1.11 9.44
C VAL A 196 16.81 -0.10 9.00
N ASN A 197 18.09 -0.46 9.08
CA ASN A 197 19.19 0.42 8.65
C ASN A 197 19.09 0.78 7.17
N LEU A 198 18.76 -0.20 6.30
CA LEU A 198 18.56 0.07 4.87
C LEU A 198 17.47 1.12 4.64
N TYR A 199 16.34 1.01 5.32
CA TYR A 199 15.24 1.97 5.20
C TYR A 199 15.58 3.33 5.81
N ASP A 200 16.38 3.37 6.87
CA ASP A 200 16.88 4.63 7.45
C ASP A 200 17.86 5.32 6.50
N GLU A 201 18.88 4.60 6.02
CA GLU A 201 19.92 5.11 5.11
C GLU A 201 19.36 5.56 3.74
N THR A 202 18.29 4.93 3.28
CA THR A 202 17.60 5.33 2.04
C THR A 202 16.58 6.44 2.23
N GLY A 203 16.33 6.86 3.48
CA GLY A 203 15.38 7.92 3.83
C GLY A 203 13.91 7.48 3.81
N ILE A 204 13.64 6.18 3.73
CA ILE A 204 12.27 5.63 3.81
C ILE A 204 11.70 5.81 5.21
N LEU A 205 12.51 5.63 6.28
CA LEU A 205 12.07 5.82 7.66
C LEU A 205 12.02 7.31 8.02
N THR A 206 10.82 7.79 8.23
CA THR A 206 10.53 9.16 8.65
C THR A 206 9.39 9.16 9.67
N PRO A 207 9.14 10.25 10.39
CA PRO A 207 7.93 10.37 11.24
C PRO A 207 6.61 10.25 10.48
N ARG A 208 6.65 10.20 9.15
CA ARG A 208 5.47 10.07 8.27
C ARG A 208 5.40 8.72 7.57
N THR A 209 6.19 7.74 8.00
CA THR A 209 6.22 6.41 7.43
C THR A 209 5.36 5.44 8.23
N ILE A 210 4.64 4.57 7.53
CA ILE A 210 3.86 3.46 8.08
C ILE A 210 4.50 2.16 7.61
N MET A 211 4.98 1.36 8.57
CA MET A 211 5.55 0.05 8.31
C MET A 211 4.58 -1.04 8.77
N ALA A 212 4.19 -1.89 7.83
CA ALA A 212 3.38 -3.06 8.15
C ALA A 212 4.24 -4.15 8.79
N HIS A 213 3.61 -5.00 9.59
CA HIS A 213 4.14 -6.17 10.29
C HIS A 213 5.07 -5.84 11.46
N ALA A 214 6.34 -5.52 11.22
CA ALA A 214 7.36 -5.26 12.25
C ALA A 214 7.48 -6.40 13.30
N ILE A 215 7.37 -7.68 12.86
CA ILE A 215 7.30 -8.86 13.73
C ILE A 215 8.72 -9.31 14.14
N HIS A 216 9.64 -9.34 13.17
CA HIS A 216 10.99 -9.83 13.36
C HIS A 216 11.99 -8.67 13.43
N LEU A 217 11.91 -7.89 14.50
CA LEU A 217 12.86 -6.82 14.81
C LEU A 217 13.82 -7.29 15.91
N SER A 218 15.09 -6.86 15.84
CA SER A 218 16.07 -7.03 16.91
C SER A 218 16.15 -5.78 17.76
N GLU A 219 16.63 -5.92 19.00
CA GLU A 219 16.90 -4.78 19.91
C GLU A 219 18.18 -4.02 19.55
N ASN A 220 18.94 -4.46 18.52
CA ASN A 220 20.22 -3.87 18.10
C ASN A 220 20.09 -3.15 16.77
#